data_e9c15cfc2701c19b3b79fb6bd20a378f
#
_entry.id   e9c15cfc2701c19b3b79fb6bd20a378f
#
_cell.length_a   1.000
_cell.length_b   1.000
_cell.length_c   1.000
_cell.angle_alpha   90.00
_cell.angle_beta   90.00
_cell.angle_gamma   90.00
#
_symmetry.space_group_name_H-M   'P 1'
#
loop_
_entity.id
_entity.type
_entity.pdbx_description
1 polymer ?
#
loop_
_entity_poly.entity_id
_entity_poly.type
_entity_poly.pdbx_seq_one_letter_code
_entity_poly.pdbx_strand_id
1 'polypeptide(L)' 'MLDKINENITLKEIMELDKRLFEEVSKLGFDICCAKMKTLKDSCIDKGLDVEKVLNRLNKKVEEINYIEKIIFESE' A
#
# COMPACT_ATOMS: atom_id res chain seq x y z
N MET A 1 4.77 5.35 12.81
CA MET A 1 5.05 5.70 11.41
C MET A 1 5.21 4.45 10.55
N LEU A 2 4.82 4.53 9.30
CA LEU A 2 4.91 3.41 8.38
C LEU A 2 6.23 3.44 7.61
N ASP A 3 6.78 2.25 7.35
CA ASP A 3 7.98 2.11 6.53
C ASP A 3 7.61 2.14 5.04
N LYS A 4 8.61 2.36 4.19
CA LYS A 4 8.40 2.31 2.75
C LYS A 4 7.96 0.92 2.32
N ILE A 5 7.04 0.90 1.37
CA ILE A 5 6.54 -0.34 0.78
C ILE A 5 7.48 -0.76 -0.35
N ASN A 6 7.80 -2.05 -0.41
CA ASN A 6 8.60 -2.62 -1.49
C ASN A 6 7.75 -3.60 -2.31
N GLU A 7 8.28 -4.03 -3.44
CA GLU A 7 7.54 -4.91 -4.36
C GLU A 7 7.31 -6.33 -3.83
N ASN A 8 8.07 -6.73 -2.82
CA ASN A 8 7.99 -8.07 -2.24
C ASN A 8 6.98 -8.17 -1.11
N ILE A 9 6.37 -7.07 -0.70
CA ILE A 9 5.34 -7.08 0.33
C ILE A 9 4.09 -7.77 -0.19
N THR A 10 3.42 -8.56 0.67
CA THR A 10 2.15 -9.18 0.29
C THR A 10 1.00 -8.20 0.45
N LEU A 11 -0.10 -8.44 -0.26
CA LEU A 11 -1.30 -7.62 -0.11
C LEU A 11 -1.84 -7.70 1.31
N LYS A 12 -1.73 -8.86 1.95
CA LYS A 12 -2.12 -9.04 3.34
C LYS A 12 -1.34 -8.10 4.27
N GLU A 13 -0.02 -8.01 4.07
CA GLU A 13 0.82 -7.13 4.88
C GLU A 13 0.44 -5.67 4.70
N ILE A 14 0.12 -5.26 3.47
CA ILE A 14 -0.34 -3.90 3.19
C ILE A 14 -1.63 -3.61 3.95
N MET A 15 -2.57 -4.55 3.93
CA MET A 15 -3.84 -4.42 4.64
C MET A 15 -3.64 -4.26 6.15
N GLU A 16 -2.67 -4.96 6.70
CA GLU A 16 -2.38 -4.92 8.13
C GLU A 16 -1.65 -3.65 8.56
N LEU A 17 -0.94 -2.99 7.63
CA LEU A 17 -0.22 -1.77 7.94
C LEU A 17 -1.15 -0.60 8.25
N ASP A 18 -2.14 -0.36 7.41
CA ASP A 18 -3.05 0.76 7.59
C ASP A 18 -4.28 0.59 6.69
N LYS A 19 -5.43 0.94 7.23
CA LYS A 19 -6.70 0.87 6.51
C LYS A 19 -6.69 1.74 5.25
N ARG A 20 -6.03 2.87 5.30
CA ARG A 20 -5.94 3.79 4.15
C ARG A 20 -5.18 3.18 2.99
N LEU A 21 -4.14 2.38 3.30
CA LEU A 21 -3.41 1.63 2.28
C LEU A 21 -4.29 0.53 1.68
N PHE A 22 -5.07 -0.15 2.51
CA PHE A 22 -6.04 -1.13 2.06
C PHE A 22 -7.02 -0.53 1.05
N GLU A 23 -7.55 0.65 1.36
CA GLU A 23 -8.47 1.36 0.47
C GLU A 23 -7.81 1.69 -0.87
N GLU A 24 -6.56 2.11 -0.85
CA GLU A 24 -5.81 2.44 -2.05
C GLU A 24 -5.61 1.20 -2.92
N VAL A 25 -5.24 0.07 -2.31
CA VAL A 25 -5.09 -1.20 -3.00
C VAL A 25 -6.41 -1.65 -3.62
N SER A 26 -7.52 -1.48 -2.91
CA SER A 26 -8.85 -1.80 -3.42
C SER A 26 -9.21 -0.97 -4.64
N LYS A 27 -8.86 0.31 -4.65
CA LYS A 27 -9.11 1.19 -5.79
C LYS A 27 -8.33 0.77 -7.03
N LEU A 28 -7.17 0.16 -6.84
CA LEU A 28 -6.35 -0.36 -7.94
C LEU A 28 -6.94 -1.63 -8.56
N GLY A 29 -7.94 -2.22 -7.92
CA GLY A 29 -8.63 -3.38 -8.45
C GLY A 29 -7.99 -4.72 -8.12
N PHE A 30 -7.10 -4.76 -7.15
CA PHE A 30 -6.48 -6.03 -6.73
C PHE A 30 -7.50 -6.92 -6.03
N ASP A 31 -7.40 -8.23 -6.28
CA ASP A 31 -8.25 -9.23 -5.64
C ASP A 31 -7.71 -9.54 -4.23
N ILE A 32 -8.18 -8.78 -3.26
CA ILE A 32 -7.71 -8.88 -1.89
C ILE A 32 -8.32 -10.12 -1.20
N CYS A 33 -9.50 -10.51 -1.63
CA CYS A 33 -10.20 -11.65 -1.03
C CYS A 33 -9.43 -12.97 -1.23
N CYS A 34 -9.00 -13.23 -2.46
CA CYS A 34 -8.42 -14.54 -2.83
C CYS A 34 -6.91 -14.50 -3.04
N ALA A 35 -6.35 -13.33 -3.35
CA ALA A 35 -4.95 -13.17 -3.70
C ALA A 35 -4.15 -12.39 -2.67
N LYS A 36 -4.63 -12.32 -1.43
CA LYS A 36 -3.98 -11.53 -0.36
C LYS A 36 -2.57 -12.01 -0.01
N MET A 37 -2.27 -13.27 -0.29
CA MET A 37 -0.94 -13.83 -0.03
C MET A 37 0.05 -13.59 -1.16
N LYS A 38 -0.39 -13.07 -2.29
CA LYS A 38 0.50 -12.70 -3.39
C LYS A 38 1.27 -11.42 -3.04
N THR A 39 2.49 -11.31 -3.57
CA THR A 39 3.26 -10.08 -3.42
C THR A 39 2.66 -8.98 -4.28
N LEU A 40 3.00 -7.74 -3.96
CA LEU A 40 2.56 -6.61 -4.75
C LEU A 40 3.03 -6.73 -6.20
N LYS A 41 4.27 -7.20 -6.40
CA LYS A 41 4.84 -7.43 -7.72
C LYS A 41 4.00 -8.42 -8.53
N ASP A 42 3.71 -9.58 -7.96
CA ASP A 42 2.92 -10.62 -8.64
C ASP A 42 1.52 -10.12 -8.97
N SER A 43 0.90 -9.40 -8.06
CA SER A 43 -0.44 -8.84 -8.28
C SER A 43 -0.45 -7.82 -9.42
N CYS A 44 0.59 -6.99 -9.50
CA CYS A 44 0.72 -6.03 -10.60
C CYS A 44 0.91 -6.74 -11.94
N ILE A 45 1.72 -7.79 -11.98
CA ILE A 45 1.95 -8.58 -13.20
C ILE A 45 0.62 -9.21 -13.66
N ASP A 46 -0.14 -9.79 -12.74
CA ASP A 46 -1.42 -10.42 -13.06
C ASP A 46 -2.43 -9.42 -13.65
N LYS A 47 -2.39 -8.18 -13.19
CA LYS A 47 -3.30 -7.12 -13.65
C LYS A 47 -2.76 -6.34 -14.84
N GLY A 48 -1.52 -6.58 -15.25
CA GLY A 48 -0.88 -5.80 -16.29
C GLY A 48 -0.54 -4.39 -15.88
N LEU A 49 -0.32 -4.16 -14.58
CA LEU A 49 0.03 -2.85 -14.04
C LEU A 49 1.54 -2.72 -13.91
N ASP A 50 2.01 -1.46 -13.99
CA ASP A 50 3.42 -1.16 -13.79
C ASP A 50 3.73 -1.16 -12.29
N VAL A 51 4.58 -2.09 -11.86
CA VAL A 51 4.97 -2.24 -10.45
C VAL A 51 5.54 -0.95 -9.87
N GLU A 52 6.41 -0.28 -10.63
CA GLU A 52 7.03 0.98 -10.21
C GLU A 52 6.00 2.07 -9.93
N LYS A 53 5.05 2.22 -10.83
CA LYS A 53 3.99 3.22 -10.67
C LYS A 53 3.12 2.93 -9.44
N VAL A 54 2.78 1.68 -9.25
CA VAL A 54 1.99 1.26 -8.10
C VAL A 54 2.77 1.49 -6.81
N LEU A 55 4.06 1.12 -6.78
CA LEU A 55 4.93 1.36 -5.63
C LEU A 55 5.02 2.85 -5.30
N ASN A 56 5.23 3.69 -6.30
CA ASN A 56 5.31 5.12 -6.10
C ASN A 56 4.02 5.68 -5.51
N ARG A 57 2.89 5.21 -6.01
CA ARG A 57 1.58 5.61 -5.51
C ARG A 57 1.37 5.22 -4.04
N LEU A 58 1.72 3.98 -3.70
CA LEU A 58 1.57 3.49 -2.33
C LEU A 58 2.55 4.18 -1.38
N ASN A 59 3.80 4.38 -1.81
CA ASN A 59 4.79 5.08 -0.98
C ASN A 59 4.41 6.54 -0.77
N LYS A 60 3.83 7.17 -1.78
CA LYS A 60 3.30 8.53 -1.63
C LYS A 60 2.20 8.56 -0.58
N LYS A 61 1.32 7.55 -0.58
CA LYS A 61 0.28 7.44 0.43
C LYS A 61 0.87 7.23 1.82
N VAL A 62 1.92 6.41 1.94
CA VAL A 62 2.63 6.20 3.20
C VAL A 62 3.18 7.54 3.72
N GLU A 63 3.78 8.33 2.86
CA GLU A 63 4.29 9.65 3.24
C GLU A 63 3.18 10.58 3.73
N GLU A 64 2.04 10.59 3.06
CA GLU A 64 0.89 11.38 3.49
C GLU A 64 0.38 10.94 4.86
N ILE A 65 0.29 9.64 5.10
CA ILE A 65 -0.14 9.08 6.37
C ILE A 65 0.82 9.49 7.47
N ASN A 66 2.11 9.33 7.24
CA ASN A 66 3.15 9.70 8.22
C ASN A 66 3.11 11.20 8.52
N TYR A 67 2.89 12.02 7.51
CA TYR A 67 2.80 13.47 7.66
C TYR A 67 1.61 13.86 8.54
N ILE A 68 0.45 13.24 8.29
CA ILE A 68 -0.76 13.51 9.08
C ILE A 68 -0.56 13.08 10.53
N GLU A 69 0.02 11.91 10.76
CA GLU A 69 0.31 11.43 12.11
C GLU A 69 1.28 12.35 12.84
N LYS A 70 2.29 12.85 12.13
CA LYS A 70 3.26 13.79 12.71
C LYS A 70 2.59 15.10 13.14
N ILE A 71 1.71 15.65 12.31
CA ILE A 71 0.98 16.88 12.62
C ILE A 71 0.11 16.69 13.86
N ILE A 72 -0.65 15.60 13.91
CA ILE A 72 -1.51 15.30 15.05
C ILE A 72 -0.69 15.17 16.32
N PHE A 73 0.45 14.50 16.24
CA PHE A 73 1.34 14.31 17.37
C PHE A 73 1.94 15.64 17.85
N GLU A 74 2.36 16.50 16.92
CA GLU A 74 2.99 17.78 17.25
C GLU A 74 2.00 18.83 17.76
N SER A 75 0.73 18.73 17.38
CA SER A 75 -0.27 19.72 17.75
C SER A 75 -0.78 19.55 19.19
N GLU A 76 -0.34 18.52 19.86
CA GLU A 76 -0.60 18.33 21.28
C GLU A 76 0.47 19.05 22.11
#